data_050b0f9170a4ba8d3a789ce05dd9dd46
#
_entry.id   050b0f9170a4ba8d3a789ce05dd9dd46
#
_cell.length_a   1.000
_cell.length_b   1.000
_cell.length_c   1.000
_cell.angle_alpha   90.00
_cell.angle_beta   90.00
_cell.angle_gamma   90.00
#
_symmetry.space_group_name_H-M   'P 1'
#
loop_
_entity.id
_entity.type
_entity.pdbx_description
1 polymer ?
#
loop_
_entity_poly.entity_id
_entity_poly.type
_entity_poly.pdbx_seq_one_letter_code
_entity_poly.pdbx_strand_id
1 'polypeptide(L)' 'SGIGSELKELHKLYLEGALTKEEFEKAKKKLLK' A
#
# COMPACT_ATOMS: atom_id res chain seq x y z
N SER A 1 -11.24 -6.88 8.44
CA SER A 1 -10.54 -6.28 7.32
C SER A 1 -9.79 -7.34 6.54
N GLY A 2 -9.76 -7.22 5.24
CA GLY A 2 -9.07 -8.15 4.39
C GLY A 2 -7.91 -7.49 3.67
N ILE A 3 -7.16 -8.30 2.94
CA ILE A 3 -6.00 -7.81 2.23
C ILE A 3 -6.40 -6.79 1.14
N GLY A 4 -7.58 -6.98 0.54
CA GLY A 4 -8.07 -6.04 -0.45
C GLY A 4 -8.31 -4.66 0.13
N SER A 5 -8.84 -4.62 1.35
CA SER A 5 -9.08 -3.37 2.05
C SER A 5 -7.78 -2.67 2.39
N GLU A 6 -6.79 -3.44 2.82
CA GLU A 6 -5.47 -2.91 3.17
C GLU A 6 -4.74 -2.37 1.94
N LEU A 7 -4.85 -3.09 0.82
CA LEU A 7 -4.23 -2.62 -0.42
C LEU A 7 -4.85 -1.32 -0.90
N LYS A 8 -6.16 -1.20 -0.75
CA LYS A 8 -6.86 0.01 -1.14
C LYS A 8 -6.39 1.20 -0.32
N GLU A 9 -6.26 0.99 0.98
CA GLU A 9 -5.80 2.06 1.86
C GLU A 9 -4.35 2.44 1.54
N LEU A 10 -3.52 1.44 1.27
CA LEU A 10 -2.13 1.67 0.92
C LEU A 10 -2.02 2.48 -0.36
N HIS A 11 -2.84 2.13 -1.35
CA HIS A 11 -2.86 2.84 -2.62
C HIS A 11 -3.26 4.31 -2.43
N LYS A 12 -4.23 4.52 -1.56
CA LYS A 12 -4.68 5.86 -1.24
C LYS A 12 -3.56 6.70 -0.66
N LEU A 13 -2.81 6.13 0.27
CA LEU A 13 -1.68 6.83 0.88
C LEU A 13 -0.62 7.18 -0.14
N TYR A 14 -0.37 6.28 -1.07
CA TYR A 14 0.59 6.53 -2.13
C TYR A 14 0.12 7.69 -3.02
N LEU A 15 -1.14 7.68 -3.40
CA LEU A 15 -1.69 8.73 -4.26
C LEU A 15 -1.70 10.09 -3.58
N GLU A 16 -1.83 10.10 -2.25
CA GLU A 16 -1.81 11.34 -1.48
C GLU A 16 -0.40 11.87 -1.25
N GLY A 17 0.60 11.11 -1.65
CA GLY A 17 1.98 11.53 -1.45
C GLY A 17 2.54 11.20 -0.08
N ALA A 18 1.81 10.42 0.71
CA ALA A 18 2.26 10.02 2.05
C ALA A 18 3.35 8.95 1.98
N LEU A 19 3.45 8.25 0.87
CA LEU A 19 4.44 7.19 0.68
C LEU A 19 5.21 7.41 -0.61
N THR A 20 6.49 7.08 -0.59
CA THR A 20 7.26 7.06 -1.83
C THR A 20 6.91 5.80 -2.59
N LYS A 21 7.31 5.74 -3.85
CA LYS A 21 7.08 4.55 -4.65
C LYS A 21 7.74 3.33 -4.02
N GLU A 22 8.96 3.50 -3.50
CA GLU A 22 9.68 2.41 -2.86
C GLU A 22 8.94 1.91 -1.63
N GLU A 23 8.46 2.83 -0.82
CA GLU A 23 7.72 2.47 0.38
C GLU A 23 6.43 1.75 0.03
N PHE A 24 5.76 2.23 -0.99
CA PHE A 24 4.52 1.62 -1.47
C PHE A 24 4.77 0.18 -1.95
N GLU A 25 5.84 -0.01 -2.75
CA GLU A 25 6.14 -1.35 -3.27
C GLU A 25 6.51 -2.31 -2.15
N LYS A 26 7.28 -1.85 -1.18
CA LYS A 26 7.64 -2.70 -0.05
C LYS A 26 6.42 -3.14 0.75
N ALA A 27 5.55 -2.20 1.03
CA ALA A 27 4.35 -2.50 1.81
C ALA A 27 3.43 -3.43 1.03
N LYS A 28 3.33 -3.23 -0.27
CA LYS A 28 2.51 -4.06 -1.12
C LYS A 28 3.00 -5.50 -1.11
N LYS A 29 4.30 -5.69 -1.17
CA LYS A 29 4.88 -7.02 -1.15
C LYS A 29 4.57 -7.74 0.16
N LYS A 30 4.63 -7.02 1.27
CA LYS A 30 4.33 -7.61 2.57
C LYS A 30 2.89 -8.07 2.64
N LEU A 31 1.99 -7.33 2.05
CA LEU A 31 0.58 -7.70 2.06
C LEU A 31 0.29 -8.89 1.16
N LEU A 32 1.01 -9.01 0.07
CA LEU A 32 0.72 -10.03 -0.96
C LEU A 32 1.53 -11.29 -0.85
N LYS A 33 2.42 -11.40 0.10
CA LYS A 33 3.29 -12.57 0.19
C LYS A 33 2.55 -13.87 0.53
#